data_9dbd9a51c9d4b1a74a36e7db8303ff6f
#
_entry.id   9dbd9a51c9d4b1a74a36e7db8303ff6f
#
_cell.length_a   1.000
_cell.length_b   1.000
_cell.length_c   1.000
_cell.angle_alpha   90.00
_cell.angle_beta   90.00
_cell.angle_gamma   90.00
#
_symmetry.space_group_name_H-M   'P 1'
#
loop_
_entity.id
_entity.type
_entity.pdbx_description
1 polymer ?
#
loop_
_entity_poly.entity_id
_entity_poly.type
_entity_poly.pdbx_seq_one_letter_code
_entity_poly.pdbx_strand_id
1 'polypeptide(L)'
;MNADVDNNIPSIGLGTFRLKGEDAYNAVRTALKLGYRHIDTAQIYGNEQDVGRAIADSGIPREEVFITTKIWTDNFAEGKLIPSLRESLDKLQLEQVDLTLIHWPSPGSAVPMQVYLGQLMEAREQGLTRLTGVSNFTIDLLNEAFELVGPDNIATNQVEIHPFLQNRKLVEFAREENLHLTAYMPLAVGKVMQDEAL
;
A
#
# COMPACT_ATOMS: atom_id res chain seq x y z
N MET A 1 -19.91 14.71 13.64
CA MET A 1 -18.54 15.18 13.87
C MET A 1 -17.66 14.07 13.35
N ASN A 2 -17.21 14.21 12.10
CA ASN A 2 -16.28 13.26 11.51
C ASN A 2 -14.94 13.45 12.25
N ALA A 3 -14.49 12.41 12.95
CA ALA A 3 -13.12 12.39 13.38
C ALA A 3 -12.28 12.40 12.09
N ASP A 4 -11.52 13.47 11.88
CA ASP A 4 -10.49 13.51 10.84
C ASP A 4 -9.60 12.28 11.08
N VAL A 5 -9.78 11.26 10.28
CA VAL A 5 -8.82 10.16 10.22
C VAL A 5 -7.59 10.77 9.57
N ASP A 6 -6.68 11.23 10.43
CA ASP A 6 -5.39 11.77 9.98
C ASP A 6 -4.62 10.64 9.31
N ASN A 7 -4.83 10.49 8.01
CA ASN A 7 -4.24 9.42 7.20
C ASN A 7 -2.72 9.52 7.13
N ASN A 8 -2.14 10.68 7.46
CA ASN A 8 -0.71 10.98 7.56
C ASN A 8 0.22 10.11 6.69
N ILE A 9 -0.23 9.80 5.46
CA ILE A 9 0.58 9.06 4.50
C ILE A 9 1.65 10.03 3.99
N PRO A 10 2.95 9.74 4.18
CA PRO A 10 4.00 10.64 3.71
C PRO A 10 3.93 10.85 2.20
N SER A 11 4.11 12.09 1.75
CA SER A 11 3.98 12.49 0.34
C SER A 11 4.97 11.80 -0.59
N ILE A 12 6.07 11.28 -0.06
CA ILE A 12 7.09 10.55 -0.81
C ILE A 12 7.48 9.27 -0.08
N GLY A 13 7.59 8.19 -0.84
CA GLY A 13 7.99 6.87 -0.31
C GLY A 13 8.95 6.14 -1.24
N LEU A 14 9.69 5.18 -0.68
CA LEU A 14 10.47 4.22 -1.45
C LEU A 14 9.62 2.99 -1.75
N GLY A 15 9.32 2.74 -3.03
CA GLY A 15 8.78 1.46 -3.50
C GLY A 15 9.89 0.42 -3.66
N THR A 16 9.64 -0.80 -3.19
CA THR A 16 10.62 -1.89 -3.22
C THR A 16 10.38 -2.93 -4.32
N PHE A 17 9.45 -2.67 -5.23
CA PHE A 17 9.16 -3.55 -6.35
C PHE A 17 10.42 -3.85 -7.18
N ARG A 18 10.66 -5.12 -7.52
CA ARG A 18 11.83 -5.65 -8.24
C ARG A 18 13.15 -5.66 -7.45
N LEU A 19 13.21 -5.09 -6.26
CA LEU A 19 14.38 -5.22 -5.40
C LEU A 19 14.34 -6.56 -4.67
N LYS A 20 15.50 -7.22 -4.52
CA LYS A 20 15.62 -8.53 -3.86
C LYS A 20 16.88 -8.60 -2.99
N GLY A 21 16.80 -9.35 -1.89
CA GLY A 21 17.95 -9.64 -1.05
C GLY A 21 18.70 -8.38 -0.61
N GLU A 22 20.02 -8.38 -0.76
CA GLU A 22 20.85 -7.24 -0.37
C GLU A 22 20.56 -5.94 -1.13
N ASP A 23 20.04 -6.00 -2.36
CA ASP A 23 19.63 -4.79 -3.08
C ASP A 23 18.42 -4.13 -2.42
N ALA A 24 17.43 -4.92 -1.98
CA ALA A 24 16.28 -4.41 -1.23
C ALA A 24 16.73 -3.81 0.11
N TYR A 25 17.56 -4.56 0.86
CA TYR A 25 18.12 -4.10 2.14
C TYR A 25 18.88 -2.78 1.99
N ASN A 26 19.82 -2.70 1.05
CA ASN A 26 20.66 -1.52 0.84
C ASN A 26 19.86 -0.30 0.35
N ALA A 27 18.87 -0.52 -0.52
CA ALA A 27 18.00 0.55 -1.01
C ALA A 27 17.18 1.16 0.14
N VAL A 28 16.56 0.33 0.99
CA VAL A 28 15.81 0.79 2.15
C VAL A 28 16.71 1.54 3.14
N ARG A 29 17.88 0.99 3.48
CA ARG A 29 18.87 1.64 4.35
C ARG A 29 19.30 3.01 3.82
N THR A 30 19.54 3.10 2.51
CA THR A 30 19.92 4.34 1.86
C THR A 30 18.80 5.37 1.89
N ALA A 31 17.58 4.96 1.55
CA ALA A 31 16.41 5.84 1.59
C ALA A 31 16.17 6.42 2.99
N LEU A 32 16.23 5.56 4.02
CA LEU A 32 16.07 6.00 5.42
C LEU A 32 17.16 6.99 5.83
N LYS A 33 18.42 6.78 5.42
CA LYS A 33 19.52 7.73 5.66
C LYS A 33 19.31 9.07 4.95
N LEU A 34 18.68 9.06 3.77
CA LEU A 34 18.35 10.26 2.99
C LEU A 34 17.12 10.99 3.51
N GLY A 35 16.47 10.48 4.55
CA GLY A 35 15.30 11.13 5.16
C GLY A 35 13.95 10.63 4.68
N TYR A 36 13.90 9.58 3.84
CA TYR A 36 12.64 8.90 3.55
C TYR A 36 12.06 8.31 4.83
N ARG A 37 10.76 8.40 4.98
CA ARG A 37 10.02 7.85 6.13
C ARG A 37 8.84 6.98 5.72
N HIS A 38 8.67 6.68 4.43
CA HIS A 38 7.67 5.76 3.92
C HIS A 38 8.35 4.70 3.07
N ILE A 39 8.16 3.42 3.43
CA ILE A 39 8.63 2.25 2.70
C ILE A 39 7.41 1.44 2.26
N ASP A 40 7.32 1.18 0.97
CA ASP A 40 6.22 0.46 0.33
C ASP A 40 6.72 -0.87 -0.23
N THR A 41 6.19 -1.96 0.29
CA THR A 41 6.46 -3.33 -0.15
C THR A 41 5.17 -4.09 -0.45
N ALA A 42 5.23 -5.39 -0.69
CA ALA A 42 4.08 -6.28 -0.89
C ALA A 42 4.48 -7.75 -0.74
N GLN A 43 3.52 -8.61 -0.39
CA GLN A 43 3.71 -10.07 -0.28
C GLN A 43 4.35 -10.67 -1.54
N ILE A 44 3.80 -10.32 -2.72
CA ILE A 44 4.27 -10.88 -4.01
C ILE A 44 5.71 -10.45 -4.37
N TYR A 45 6.24 -9.39 -3.77
CA TYR A 45 7.60 -8.95 -4.05
C TYR A 45 8.65 -9.92 -3.49
N GLY A 46 8.30 -10.69 -2.45
CA GLY A 46 9.19 -11.68 -1.83
C GLY A 46 10.43 -11.06 -1.21
N ASN A 47 10.33 -9.82 -0.73
CA ASN A 47 11.43 -9.06 -0.13
C ASN A 47 11.10 -8.45 1.25
N GLU A 48 9.91 -8.78 1.81
CA GLU A 48 9.48 -8.23 3.10
C GLU A 48 10.50 -8.49 4.22
N GLN A 49 11.17 -9.64 4.20
CA GLN A 49 12.22 -9.98 5.19
C GLN A 49 13.43 -9.04 5.09
N ASP A 50 13.88 -8.71 3.87
CA ASP A 50 15.01 -7.81 3.66
C ASP A 50 14.64 -6.37 4.03
N VAL A 51 13.40 -5.96 3.74
CA VAL A 51 12.83 -4.67 4.14
C VAL A 51 12.78 -4.57 5.66
N GLY A 52 12.23 -5.58 6.35
CA GLY A 52 12.15 -5.62 7.82
C GLY A 52 13.52 -5.53 8.48
N ARG A 53 14.49 -6.34 8.01
CA ARG A 53 15.87 -6.28 8.46
C ARG A 53 16.48 -4.89 8.29
N ALA A 54 16.27 -4.24 7.15
CA ALA A 54 16.79 -2.91 6.87
C ALA A 54 16.20 -1.84 7.80
N ILE A 55 14.90 -1.93 8.12
CA ILE A 55 14.24 -1.04 9.07
C ILE A 55 14.78 -1.25 10.48
N ALA A 56 14.86 -2.49 10.95
CA ALA A 56 15.39 -2.83 12.27
C ALA A 56 16.83 -2.33 12.45
N ASP A 57 17.69 -2.55 11.45
CA ASP A 57 19.08 -2.10 11.49
C ASP A 57 19.24 -0.58 11.31
N SER A 58 18.18 0.16 10.93
CA SER A 58 18.29 1.60 10.68
C SER A 58 18.58 2.41 11.94
N GLY A 59 18.13 1.93 13.09
CA GLY A 59 18.17 2.65 14.35
C GLY A 59 17.15 3.79 14.44
N ILE A 60 16.25 3.94 13.44
CA ILE A 60 15.17 4.91 13.45
C ILE A 60 14.01 4.35 14.28
N PRO A 61 13.41 5.13 15.20
CA PRO A 61 12.23 4.69 15.95
C PRO A 61 11.11 4.22 15.02
N ARG A 62 10.42 3.12 15.39
CA ARG A 62 9.36 2.51 14.54
C ARG A 62 8.27 3.51 14.17
N GLU A 63 7.88 4.35 15.11
CA GLU A 63 6.85 5.38 14.97
C GLU A 63 7.22 6.50 13.98
N GLU A 64 8.49 6.64 13.62
CA GLU A 64 8.94 7.60 12.62
C GLU A 64 8.90 7.03 11.19
N VAL A 65 8.63 5.73 11.01
CA VAL A 65 8.63 5.09 9.69
C VAL A 65 7.24 4.58 9.36
N PHE A 66 6.70 5.02 8.24
CA PHE A 66 5.42 4.56 7.68
C PHE A 66 5.66 3.35 6.78
N ILE A 67 5.07 2.21 7.10
CA ILE A 67 5.26 0.95 6.35
C ILE A 67 3.96 0.54 5.69
N THR A 68 4.03 0.34 4.37
CA THR A 68 2.94 -0.22 3.57
C THR A 68 3.30 -1.62 3.09
N THR A 69 2.40 -2.57 3.29
CA THR A 69 2.42 -3.87 2.60
C THR A 69 1.08 -4.12 1.89
N LYS A 70 1.02 -5.18 1.05
CA LYS A 70 -0.15 -5.44 0.21
C LYS A 70 -0.46 -6.94 0.21
N ILE A 71 -1.75 -7.25 0.35
CA ILE A 71 -2.26 -8.63 0.27
C ILE A 71 -2.36 -9.05 -1.19
N TRP A 72 -1.72 -10.18 -1.52
CA TRP A 72 -1.82 -10.75 -2.85
C TRP A 72 -3.13 -11.53 -3.05
N THR A 73 -3.60 -11.60 -4.28
CA THR A 73 -4.91 -12.16 -4.65
C THR A 73 -5.14 -13.59 -4.19
N ASP A 74 -4.09 -14.40 -4.07
CA ASP A 74 -4.17 -15.81 -3.61
C ASP A 74 -4.62 -15.93 -2.14
N ASN A 75 -4.54 -14.83 -1.39
CA ASN A 75 -4.87 -14.75 0.03
C ASN A 75 -6.26 -14.12 0.30
N PHE A 76 -7.13 -13.99 -0.70
CA PHE A 76 -8.43 -13.34 -0.55
C PHE A 76 -9.53 -14.26 0.00
N ALA A 77 -9.40 -15.58 -0.20
CA ALA A 77 -10.40 -16.53 0.28
C ALA A 77 -10.62 -16.40 1.80
N GLU A 78 -11.82 -16.76 2.24
CA GLU A 78 -12.20 -16.72 3.65
C GLU A 78 -11.16 -17.40 4.56
N GLY A 79 -10.78 -16.74 5.62
CA GLY A 79 -9.79 -17.20 6.60
C GLY A 79 -8.33 -17.17 6.14
N LYS A 80 -8.00 -16.64 4.95
CA LYS A 80 -6.63 -16.61 4.44
C LYS A 80 -5.93 -15.27 4.61
N LEU A 81 -6.65 -14.16 4.52
CA LEU A 81 -6.04 -12.82 4.53
C LEU A 81 -5.29 -12.55 5.84
N ILE A 82 -5.93 -12.75 6.98
CA ILE A 82 -5.35 -12.47 8.30
C ILE A 82 -4.09 -13.30 8.57
N PRO A 83 -4.09 -14.64 8.38
CA PRO A 83 -2.85 -15.42 8.50
C PRO A 83 -1.74 -14.94 7.57
N SER A 84 -2.06 -14.58 6.32
CA SER A 84 -1.05 -14.08 5.38
C SER A 84 -0.47 -12.72 5.78
N LEU A 85 -1.29 -11.84 6.38
CA LEU A 85 -0.79 -10.56 6.92
C LEU A 85 0.10 -10.78 8.14
N ARG A 86 -0.24 -11.74 9.01
CA ARG A 86 0.65 -12.11 10.14
C ARG A 86 2.00 -12.62 9.65
N GLU A 87 2.02 -13.44 8.59
CA GLU A 87 3.26 -13.87 7.95
C GLU A 87 4.07 -12.67 7.41
N SER A 88 3.39 -11.68 6.81
CA SER A 88 4.04 -10.43 6.39
C SER A 88 4.65 -9.68 7.57
N LEU A 89 3.92 -9.56 8.68
CA LEU A 89 4.40 -8.92 9.92
C LEU A 89 5.62 -9.62 10.50
N ASP A 90 5.61 -10.96 10.52
CA ASP A 90 6.76 -11.76 10.97
C ASP A 90 7.99 -11.49 10.10
N LYS A 91 7.84 -11.47 8.75
CA LYS A 91 8.92 -11.14 7.80
C LYS A 91 9.43 -9.71 8.00
N LEU A 92 8.53 -8.76 8.19
CA LEU A 92 8.86 -7.36 8.43
C LEU A 92 9.42 -7.10 9.84
N GLN A 93 9.33 -8.09 10.76
CA GLN A 93 9.71 -7.98 12.18
C GLN A 93 8.92 -6.87 12.90
N LEU A 94 7.61 -6.78 12.62
CA LEU A 94 6.70 -5.78 13.13
C LEU A 94 5.47 -6.44 13.77
N GLU A 95 4.90 -5.79 14.77
CA GLU A 95 3.59 -6.17 15.34
C GLU A 95 2.43 -5.56 14.53
N GLN A 96 2.65 -4.40 13.90
CA GLN A 96 1.67 -3.65 13.12
C GLN A 96 2.36 -2.90 11.98
N VAL A 97 1.73 -2.90 10.80
CA VAL A 97 2.08 -1.97 9.71
C VAL A 97 1.18 -0.72 9.73
N ASP A 98 1.61 0.35 9.09
CA ASP A 98 0.83 1.59 9.00
C ASP A 98 -0.30 1.47 7.99
N LEU A 99 -0.10 0.77 6.89
CA LEU A 99 -1.08 0.62 5.82
C LEU A 99 -1.01 -0.78 5.19
N THR A 100 -2.16 -1.42 5.10
CA THR A 100 -2.33 -2.66 4.32
C THR A 100 -3.26 -2.40 3.15
N LEU A 101 -2.81 -2.75 1.94
CA LEU A 101 -3.59 -2.61 0.71
C LEU A 101 -4.05 -3.97 0.18
N ILE A 102 -5.25 -4.00 -0.39
CA ILE A 102 -5.59 -5.01 -1.39
C ILE A 102 -4.81 -4.68 -2.66
N HIS A 103 -3.89 -5.58 -3.09
CA HIS A 103 -2.91 -5.27 -4.14
C HIS A 103 -3.54 -5.11 -5.53
N TRP A 104 -4.54 -5.93 -5.84
CA TRP A 104 -5.37 -5.89 -7.05
C TRP A 104 -6.79 -6.31 -6.70
N PRO A 105 -7.80 -5.88 -7.48
CA PRO A 105 -9.12 -6.50 -7.39
C PRO A 105 -9.05 -8.02 -7.63
N SER A 106 -9.99 -8.77 -7.07
CA SER A 106 -10.05 -10.22 -7.30
C SER A 106 -10.19 -10.52 -8.80
N PRO A 107 -9.26 -11.28 -9.42
CA PRO A 107 -9.32 -11.58 -10.83
C PRO A 107 -10.63 -12.30 -11.20
N GLY A 108 -11.36 -11.74 -12.17
CA GLY A 108 -12.65 -12.29 -12.60
C GLY A 108 -13.69 -12.38 -11.47
N SER A 109 -13.56 -11.60 -10.41
CA SER A 109 -14.42 -11.65 -9.23
C SER A 109 -14.50 -13.05 -8.59
N ALA A 110 -13.44 -13.84 -8.71
CA ALA A 110 -13.38 -15.21 -8.19
C ALA A 110 -13.63 -15.29 -6.67
N VAL A 111 -13.21 -14.25 -5.93
CA VAL A 111 -13.59 -14.05 -4.52
C VAL A 111 -14.39 -12.75 -4.43
N PRO A 112 -15.61 -12.77 -3.86
CA PRO A 112 -16.42 -11.56 -3.69
C PRO A 112 -15.69 -10.49 -2.87
N MET A 113 -15.86 -9.20 -3.25
CA MET A 113 -15.17 -8.08 -2.62
C MET A 113 -15.46 -7.99 -1.11
N GLN A 114 -16.70 -8.24 -0.71
CA GLN A 114 -17.09 -8.25 0.70
C GLN A 114 -16.27 -9.24 1.57
N VAL A 115 -15.79 -10.36 0.99
CA VAL A 115 -15.01 -11.37 1.73
C VAL A 115 -13.64 -10.83 2.08
N TYR A 116 -12.88 -10.31 1.11
CA TYR A 116 -11.52 -9.85 1.37
C TYR A 116 -11.47 -8.44 2.02
N LEU A 117 -12.42 -7.56 1.72
CA LEU A 117 -12.51 -6.28 2.44
C LEU A 117 -12.98 -6.49 3.89
N GLY A 118 -13.93 -7.40 4.13
CA GLY A 118 -14.34 -7.76 5.50
C GLY A 118 -13.18 -8.26 6.34
N GLN A 119 -12.35 -9.18 5.82
CA GLN A 119 -11.15 -9.65 6.49
C GLN A 119 -10.10 -8.53 6.69
N LEU A 120 -10.00 -7.58 5.75
CA LEU A 120 -9.09 -6.45 5.89
C LEU A 120 -9.55 -5.51 7.03
N MET A 121 -10.86 -5.28 7.18
CA MET A 121 -11.41 -4.52 8.32
C MET A 121 -11.14 -5.26 9.64
N GLU A 122 -11.36 -6.56 9.67
CA GLU A 122 -11.06 -7.39 10.85
C GLU A 122 -9.56 -7.34 11.21
N ALA A 123 -8.65 -7.35 10.23
CA ALA A 123 -7.23 -7.20 10.47
C ALA A 123 -6.88 -5.86 11.14
N ARG A 124 -7.58 -4.78 10.76
CA ARG A 124 -7.45 -3.48 11.42
C ARG A 124 -8.00 -3.50 12.85
N GLU A 125 -9.15 -4.11 13.08
CA GLU A 125 -9.73 -4.27 14.43
C GLU A 125 -8.82 -5.08 15.34
N GLN A 126 -8.12 -6.08 14.79
CA GLN A 126 -7.11 -6.87 15.52
C GLN A 126 -5.78 -6.11 15.73
N GLY A 127 -5.64 -4.88 15.23
CA GLY A 127 -4.44 -4.08 15.38
C GLY A 127 -3.25 -4.52 14.52
N LEU A 128 -3.48 -5.33 13.46
CA LEU A 128 -2.40 -5.77 12.56
C LEU A 128 -1.98 -4.68 11.56
N THR A 129 -2.87 -3.75 11.29
CA THR A 129 -2.64 -2.58 10.43
C THR A 129 -3.36 -1.36 11.01
N ARG A 130 -2.77 -0.17 10.90
CA ARG A 130 -3.38 1.08 11.34
C ARG A 130 -4.41 1.59 10.34
N LEU A 131 -4.05 1.59 9.07
CA LEU A 131 -4.87 2.02 7.95
C LEU A 131 -5.10 0.86 6.98
N THR A 132 -6.19 0.95 6.25
CA THR A 132 -6.58 0.03 5.19
C THR A 132 -6.80 0.79 3.89
N GLY A 133 -6.59 0.14 2.76
CA GLY A 133 -6.80 0.74 1.45
C GLY A 133 -6.77 -0.28 0.33
N VAL A 134 -6.81 0.23 -0.88
CA VAL A 134 -6.85 -0.61 -2.08
C VAL A 134 -5.79 -0.16 -3.10
N SER A 135 -5.53 -0.99 -4.10
CA SER A 135 -4.65 -0.67 -5.21
C SER A 135 -5.26 -1.19 -6.52
N ASN A 136 -5.13 -0.39 -7.58
CA ASN A 136 -5.63 -0.71 -8.92
C ASN A 136 -7.17 -0.85 -9.02
N PHE A 137 -7.91 -0.19 -8.14
CA PHE A 137 -9.37 -0.15 -8.22
C PHE A 137 -9.83 0.89 -9.23
N THR A 138 -10.82 0.53 -10.03
CA THR A 138 -11.56 1.46 -10.90
C THR A 138 -12.57 2.27 -10.07
N ILE A 139 -13.16 3.31 -10.66
CA ILE A 139 -14.21 4.09 -10.00
C ILE A 139 -15.39 3.22 -9.57
N ASP A 140 -15.83 2.28 -10.42
CA ASP A 140 -16.93 1.37 -10.08
C ASP A 140 -16.59 0.47 -8.89
N LEU A 141 -15.36 -0.05 -8.84
CA LEU A 141 -14.89 -0.87 -7.72
C LEU A 141 -14.69 -0.04 -6.43
N LEU A 142 -14.33 1.23 -6.55
CA LEU A 142 -14.25 2.13 -5.40
C LEU A 142 -15.64 2.41 -4.83
N ASN A 143 -16.63 2.66 -5.69
CA ASN A 143 -18.02 2.82 -5.25
C ASN A 143 -18.53 1.58 -4.52
N GLU A 144 -18.31 0.38 -5.08
CA GLU A 144 -18.65 -0.88 -4.42
C GLU A 144 -17.91 -1.03 -3.06
N ALA A 145 -16.63 -0.70 -3.00
CA ALA A 145 -15.86 -0.75 -1.75
C ALA A 145 -16.41 0.23 -0.71
N PHE A 146 -16.79 1.45 -1.12
CA PHE A 146 -17.38 2.46 -0.22
C PHE A 146 -18.75 2.00 0.32
N GLU A 147 -19.57 1.35 -0.51
CA GLU A 147 -20.84 0.77 -0.07
C GLU A 147 -20.63 -0.38 0.95
N LEU A 148 -19.58 -1.19 0.77
CA LEU A 148 -19.32 -2.35 1.62
C LEU A 148 -18.70 -1.99 2.97
N VAL A 149 -17.74 -1.08 2.99
CA VAL A 149 -16.94 -0.81 4.21
C VAL A 149 -16.95 0.65 4.64
N GLY A 150 -17.55 1.54 3.86
CA GLY A 150 -17.53 2.99 4.09
C GLY A 150 -16.26 3.66 3.53
N PRO A 151 -16.39 4.90 2.99
CA PRO A 151 -15.27 5.62 2.38
C PRO A 151 -14.12 5.90 3.36
N ASP A 152 -14.43 6.20 4.63
CA ASP A 152 -13.43 6.50 5.67
C ASP A 152 -12.50 5.31 5.99
N ASN A 153 -12.87 4.10 5.57
CA ASN A 153 -12.06 2.89 5.76
C ASN A 153 -11.14 2.59 4.57
N ILE A 154 -11.18 3.40 3.52
CA ILE A 154 -10.28 3.30 2.37
C ILE A 154 -9.35 4.51 2.38
N ALA A 155 -8.22 4.38 3.07
CA ALA A 155 -7.28 5.49 3.25
C ALA A 155 -6.64 5.95 1.93
N THR A 156 -6.48 5.07 0.96
CA THR A 156 -5.92 5.41 -0.36
C THR A 156 -6.29 4.37 -1.42
N ASN A 157 -6.33 4.79 -2.69
CA ASN A 157 -6.20 3.89 -3.83
C ASN A 157 -4.83 4.11 -4.48
N GLN A 158 -3.96 3.08 -4.43
CA GLN A 158 -2.64 3.16 -5.03
C GLN A 158 -2.70 2.71 -6.49
N VAL A 159 -2.35 3.60 -7.43
CA VAL A 159 -2.46 3.36 -8.87
C VAL A 159 -1.27 3.89 -9.65
N GLU A 160 -1.06 3.41 -10.88
CA GLU A 160 -0.05 3.98 -11.76
C GLU A 160 -0.47 5.39 -12.19
N ILE A 161 0.31 6.40 -11.79
CA ILE A 161 0.14 7.80 -12.23
C ILE A 161 1.51 8.38 -12.51
N HIS A 162 1.67 8.95 -13.72
CA HIS A 162 2.87 9.66 -14.16
C HIS A 162 2.51 10.57 -15.33
N PRO A 163 3.40 11.46 -15.83
CA PRO A 163 3.09 12.42 -16.90
C PRO A 163 2.48 11.80 -18.16
N PHE A 164 2.82 10.54 -18.50
CA PHE A 164 2.28 9.83 -19.67
C PHE A 164 1.00 9.05 -19.38
N LEU A 165 0.60 8.88 -18.11
CA LEU A 165 -0.63 8.19 -17.66
C LEU A 165 -1.24 8.96 -16.49
N GLN A 166 -2.03 9.96 -16.80
CA GLN A 166 -2.54 10.92 -15.81
C GLN A 166 -3.80 10.47 -15.08
N ASN A 167 -4.50 9.43 -15.54
CA ASN A 167 -5.72 8.89 -14.94
C ASN A 167 -6.75 9.99 -14.52
N ARG A 168 -6.95 11.01 -15.36
CA ARG A 168 -7.67 12.25 -15.01
C ARG A 168 -9.04 12.00 -14.38
N LYS A 169 -9.84 11.08 -14.92
CA LYS A 169 -11.17 10.76 -14.40
C LYS A 169 -11.10 10.23 -12.97
N LEU A 170 -10.11 9.34 -12.70
CA LEU A 170 -9.92 8.80 -11.35
C LEU A 170 -9.41 9.87 -10.38
N VAL A 171 -8.54 10.78 -10.85
CA VAL A 171 -8.05 11.90 -10.04
C VAL A 171 -9.18 12.88 -9.70
N GLU A 172 -10.08 13.18 -10.64
CA GLU A 172 -11.26 14.01 -10.42
C GLU A 172 -12.21 13.36 -9.40
N PHE A 173 -12.56 12.08 -9.61
CA PHE A 173 -13.37 11.30 -8.69
C PHE A 173 -12.76 11.27 -7.26
N ALA A 174 -11.48 10.97 -7.15
CA ALA A 174 -10.81 10.91 -5.86
C ALA A 174 -10.84 12.26 -5.11
N ARG A 175 -10.76 13.37 -5.85
CA ARG A 175 -10.89 14.72 -5.26
C ARG A 175 -12.32 14.99 -4.79
N GLU A 176 -13.34 14.58 -5.54
CA GLU A 176 -14.75 14.74 -5.18
C GLU A 176 -15.11 13.93 -3.94
N GLU A 177 -14.58 12.70 -3.83
CA GLU A 177 -14.81 11.79 -2.71
C GLU A 177 -13.84 11.99 -1.53
N ASN A 178 -12.92 12.97 -1.60
CA ASN A 178 -11.85 13.18 -0.62
C ASN A 178 -10.99 11.93 -0.38
N LEU A 179 -10.82 11.10 -1.43
CA LEU A 179 -9.98 9.90 -1.40
C LEU A 179 -8.52 10.27 -1.72
N HIS A 180 -7.59 9.85 -0.86
CA HIS A 180 -6.17 9.98 -1.17
C HIS A 180 -5.76 9.04 -2.32
N LEU A 181 -4.95 9.52 -3.26
CA LEU A 181 -4.32 8.68 -4.28
C LEU A 181 -2.82 8.59 -4.04
N THR A 182 -2.31 7.36 -4.07
CA THR A 182 -0.87 7.08 -4.05
C THR A 182 -0.42 6.68 -5.45
N ALA A 183 0.56 7.40 -6.01
CA ALA A 183 1.10 7.07 -7.33
C ALA A 183 2.22 6.02 -7.21
N TYR A 184 2.09 4.89 -7.91
CA TYR A 184 3.24 4.02 -8.15
C TYR A 184 3.84 4.27 -9.54
N MET A 185 5.11 3.92 -9.73
CA MET A 185 5.91 4.20 -10.94
C MET A 185 5.82 5.68 -11.43
N PRO A 186 5.93 6.68 -10.54
CA PRO A 186 5.67 8.09 -10.89
C PRO A 186 6.65 8.63 -11.97
N LEU A 187 7.77 7.96 -12.20
CA LEU A 187 8.75 8.29 -13.23
C LEU A 187 8.64 7.40 -14.48
N ALA A 188 7.54 6.63 -14.65
CA ALA A 188 7.30 5.73 -15.78
C ALA A 188 8.50 4.80 -16.05
N VAL A 189 9.06 4.18 -14.99
CA VAL A 189 10.27 3.33 -15.07
C VAL A 189 11.47 4.06 -15.69
N GLY A 190 11.62 5.35 -15.35
CA GLY A 190 12.72 6.20 -15.83
C GLY A 190 12.49 6.90 -17.18
N LYS A 191 11.39 6.61 -17.88
CA LYS A 191 11.07 7.26 -19.16
C LYS A 191 10.87 8.77 -19.02
N VAL A 192 10.30 9.22 -17.89
CA VAL A 192 10.11 10.66 -17.62
C VAL A 192 11.44 11.41 -17.62
N MET A 193 12.50 10.79 -17.11
CA MET A 193 13.83 11.40 -17.05
C MET A 193 14.56 11.48 -18.41
N GLN A 194 13.99 10.85 -19.44
CA GLN A 194 14.55 10.82 -20.79
C GLN A 194 13.74 11.69 -21.77
N ASP A 195 12.66 12.29 -21.29
CA ASP A 195 11.79 13.12 -22.12
C ASP A 195 12.30 14.56 -22.13
N GLU A 196 12.56 15.10 -23.34
CA GLU A 196 13.11 16.45 -23.50
C GLU A 196 12.07 17.57 -23.21
N ALA A 197 10.77 17.21 -23.13
CA ALA A 197 9.69 18.17 -22.91
C ALA A 197 9.27 18.27 -21.44
N LEU A 198 9.74 17.35 -20.59
CA LEU A 198 9.50 17.29 -19.15
C LEU A 198 10.76 17.58 -18.35
#